data_cd91c6b3d2477d0a880d3a764225131b
#
_entry.id   cd91c6b3d2477d0a880d3a764225131b
#
_cell.length_a   1.000
_cell.length_b   1.000
_cell.length_c   1.000
_cell.angle_alpha   90.00
_cell.angle_beta   90.00
_cell.angle_gamma   90.00
#
_symmetry.space_group_name_H-M   'P 1'
#
loop_
_entity.id
_entity.type
_entity.pdbx_description
1 polymer ?
#
loop_
_entity_poly.entity_id
_entity_poly.type
_entity_poly.pdbx_seq_one_letter_code
_entity_poly.pdbx_strand_id
1 'polypeptide(L)'
;MNNNAEDFWQRVKELIKSQKTTQEWVANTAGVSFSNFKQQIFHNRMPIADEAVAIAKALNTTVEYLVTGKETDSTAELSELKKKVLEFAQSIQ
;
A
#
# COMPACT_ATOMS: atom_id res chain seq x y z
N MET A 1 -15.90 14.30 9.72
CA MET A 1 -14.89 13.40 10.29
C MET A 1 -14.41 12.44 9.22
N ASN A 2 -13.11 12.29 9.11
CA ASN A 2 -12.54 11.36 8.14
C ASN A 2 -12.76 9.93 8.59
N ASN A 3 -13.28 9.11 7.69
CA ASN A 3 -13.38 7.67 7.91
C ASN A 3 -12.07 7.04 7.47
N ASN A 4 -11.24 6.59 8.43
CA ASN A 4 -9.93 6.01 8.13
C ASN A 4 -10.04 4.80 7.21
N ALA A 5 -11.09 4.01 7.33
CA ALA A 5 -11.30 2.85 6.47
C ALA A 5 -11.57 3.28 5.03
N GLU A 6 -12.37 4.33 4.84
CA GLU A 6 -12.63 4.88 3.51
C GLU A 6 -11.34 5.38 2.86
N ASP A 7 -10.55 6.14 3.61
CA ASP A 7 -9.26 6.64 3.13
C ASP A 7 -8.29 5.51 2.81
N PHE A 8 -8.23 4.51 3.68
CA PHE A 8 -7.41 3.32 3.48
C PHE A 8 -7.74 2.65 2.14
N TRP A 9 -9.02 2.34 1.92
CA TRP A 9 -9.43 1.65 0.70
C TRP A 9 -9.29 2.51 -0.54
N GLN A 10 -9.48 3.82 -0.39
CA GLN A 10 -9.28 4.75 -1.50
C GLN A 10 -7.83 4.70 -1.98
N ARG A 11 -6.87 4.71 -1.06
CA ARG A 11 -5.46 4.62 -1.40
C ARG A 11 -5.08 3.26 -1.95
N VAL A 12 -5.68 2.19 -1.42
CA VAL A 12 -5.50 0.85 -1.97
C VAL A 12 -5.94 0.82 -3.44
N LYS A 13 -7.12 1.35 -3.74
CA LYS A 13 -7.62 1.39 -5.11
C LYS A 13 -6.72 2.20 -6.03
N GLU A 14 -6.22 3.34 -5.55
CA GLU A 14 -5.32 4.19 -6.31
C GLU A 14 -4.02 3.47 -6.65
N LEU A 15 -3.44 2.76 -5.69
CA LEU A 15 -2.21 1.99 -5.91
C LEU A 15 -2.44 0.81 -6.85
N ILE A 16 -3.58 0.14 -6.73
CA ILE A 16 -3.94 -0.94 -7.66
C ILE A 16 -3.96 -0.41 -9.09
N LYS A 17 -4.58 0.75 -9.28
CA LYS A 17 -4.67 1.37 -10.59
C LYS A 17 -3.30 1.80 -11.10
N SER A 18 -2.51 2.46 -10.26
CA SER A 18 -1.19 2.96 -10.66
C SER A 18 -0.20 1.84 -10.97
N GLN A 19 -0.31 0.72 -10.27
CA GLN A 19 0.56 -0.44 -10.48
C GLN A 19 0.02 -1.40 -11.54
N LYS A 20 -1.15 -1.08 -12.11
CA LYS A 20 -1.77 -1.89 -13.16
C LYS A 20 -2.01 -3.34 -12.73
N THR A 21 -2.41 -3.50 -11.47
CA THR A 21 -2.77 -4.80 -10.92
C THR A 21 -4.28 -4.88 -10.70
N THR A 22 -4.77 -5.88 -9.99
CA THR A 22 -6.19 -6.09 -9.74
C THR A 22 -6.44 -6.30 -8.25
N GLN A 23 -7.68 -6.05 -7.83
CA GLN A 23 -8.08 -6.33 -6.45
C GLN A 23 -7.92 -7.82 -6.12
N GLU A 24 -8.25 -8.69 -7.07
CA GLU A 24 -8.10 -10.14 -6.88
C GLU A 24 -6.64 -10.51 -6.63
N TRP A 25 -5.72 -9.96 -7.43
CA TRP A 25 -4.30 -10.24 -7.26
C TRP A 25 -3.81 -9.80 -5.88
N VAL A 26 -4.22 -8.60 -5.44
CA VAL A 26 -3.82 -8.07 -4.14
C VAL A 26 -4.37 -8.96 -3.02
N ALA A 27 -5.65 -9.33 -3.10
CA ALA A 27 -6.26 -10.20 -2.10
C ALA A 27 -5.55 -11.55 -2.02
N ASN A 28 -5.29 -12.17 -3.17
CA ASN A 28 -4.61 -13.46 -3.22
C ASN A 28 -3.18 -13.37 -2.68
N THR A 29 -2.46 -12.32 -3.04
CA THR A 29 -1.08 -12.10 -2.57
C THR A 29 -1.05 -11.85 -1.06
N ALA A 30 -2.04 -11.14 -0.54
CA ALA A 30 -2.15 -10.87 0.89
C ALA A 30 -2.70 -12.06 1.69
N GLY A 31 -3.18 -13.11 1.04
CA GLY A 31 -3.76 -14.24 1.73
C GLY A 31 -5.17 -14.00 2.24
N VAL A 32 -5.87 -13.04 1.67
CA VAL A 32 -7.26 -12.70 2.01
C VAL A 32 -8.18 -13.21 0.90
N SER A 33 -9.32 -13.79 1.26
CA SER A 33 -10.25 -14.22 0.22
C SER A 33 -10.75 -12.99 -0.55
N PHE A 34 -10.86 -13.12 -1.86
CA PHE A 34 -11.31 -12.01 -2.70
C PHE A 34 -12.71 -11.54 -2.29
N SER A 35 -13.57 -12.47 -1.92
CA SER A 35 -14.92 -12.16 -1.46
C SER A 35 -14.89 -11.25 -0.21
N ASN A 36 -14.09 -11.61 0.80
CA ASN A 36 -13.93 -10.79 1.99
C ASN A 36 -13.30 -9.43 1.67
N PHE A 37 -12.32 -9.43 0.80
CA PHE A 37 -11.64 -8.21 0.37
C PHE A 37 -12.65 -7.21 -0.22
N LYS A 38 -13.49 -7.68 -1.14
CA LYS A 38 -14.53 -6.84 -1.76
C LYS A 38 -15.55 -6.36 -0.75
N GLN A 39 -15.94 -7.22 0.19
CA GLN A 39 -16.91 -6.85 1.23
C GLN A 39 -16.36 -5.77 2.15
N GLN A 40 -15.10 -5.89 2.53
CA GLN A 40 -14.47 -4.86 3.36
C GLN A 40 -14.44 -3.51 2.64
N ILE A 41 -14.10 -3.51 1.36
CA ILE A 41 -14.11 -2.30 0.54
C ILE A 41 -15.52 -1.72 0.48
N PHE A 42 -16.50 -2.55 0.19
CA PHE A 42 -17.89 -2.11 0.02
C PHE A 42 -18.45 -1.50 1.29
N HIS A 43 -18.13 -2.08 2.45
CA HIS A 43 -18.63 -1.60 3.73
C HIS A 43 -17.69 -0.61 4.42
N ASN A 44 -16.61 -0.22 3.78
CA ASN A 44 -15.59 0.67 4.37
C ASN A 44 -15.11 0.16 5.74
N ARG A 45 -14.80 -1.14 5.80
CA ARG A 45 -14.30 -1.76 7.03
C ARG A 45 -12.78 -1.85 6.99
N MET A 46 -12.15 -1.46 8.09
CA MET A 46 -10.70 -1.67 8.21
C MET A 46 -10.40 -3.16 8.31
N PRO A 47 -9.41 -3.65 7.57
CA PRO A 47 -8.95 -5.02 7.78
C PRO A 47 -8.26 -5.16 9.15
N ILE A 48 -8.17 -6.38 9.65
CA ILE A 48 -7.37 -6.63 10.85
C ILE A 48 -5.90 -6.32 10.57
N ALA A 49 -5.12 -6.13 11.63
CA ALA A 49 -3.74 -5.67 11.51
C ALA A 49 -2.90 -6.55 10.57
N ASP A 50 -2.99 -7.86 10.70
CA ASP A 50 -2.23 -8.80 9.87
C ASP A 50 -2.60 -8.65 8.40
N GLU A 51 -3.89 -8.52 8.10
CA GLU A 51 -4.36 -8.34 6.74
C GLU A 51 -3.92 -6.99 6.17
N ALA A 52 -3.99 -5.93 7.00
CA ALA A 52 -3.55 -4.60 6.57
C ALA A 52 -2.07 -4.59 6.20
N VAL A 53 -1.24 -5.25 7.00
CA VAL A 53 0.20 -5.36 6.71
C VAL A 53 0.42 -6.15 5.42
N ALA A 54 -0.29 -7.26 5.24
CA ALA A 54 -0.15 -8.08 4.04
C ALA A 54 -0.59 -7.33 2.78
N ILE A 55 -1.68 -6.57 2.87
CA ILE A 55 -2.14 -5.74 1.74
C ILE A 55 -1.10 -4.67 1.40
N ALA A 56 -0.55 -4.01 2.42
CA ALA A 56 0.49 -3.00 2.22
C ALA A 56 1.72 -3.60 1.54
N LYS A 57 2.16 -4.78 1.98
CA LYS A 57 3.29 -5.47 1.36
C LYS A 57 3.00 -5.85 -0.09
N ALA A 58 1.79 -6.33 -0.37
CA ALA A 58 1.39 -6.68 -1.74
C ALA A 58 1.46 -5.47 -2.67
N LEU A 59 1.15 -4.29 -2.16
CA LEU A 59 1.19 -3.04 -2.92
C LEU A 59 2.51 -2.29 -2.77
N ASN A 60 3.48 -2.88 -2.07
CA ASN A 60 4.82 -2.30 -1.88
C ASN A 60 4.75 -0.94 -1.19
N THR A 61 3.93 -0.84 -0.17
CA THR A 61 3.73 0.38 0.60
C THR A 61 3.66 0.03 2.10
N THR A 62 3.24 0.99 2.93
CA THR A 62 3.12 0.82 4.37
C THR A 62 1.67 1.01 4.81
N VAL A 63 1.33 0.40 5.95
CA VAL A 63 0.00 0.61 6.56
C VAL A 63 -0.19 2.08 6.91
N GLU A 64 0.86 2.73 7.43
CA GLU A 64 0.78 4.15 7.79
C GLU A 64 0.40 5.01 6.58
N TYR A 65 1.03 4.78 5.44
CA TYR A 65 0.67 5.49 4.21
C TYR A 65 -0.79 5.26 3.83
N LEU A 66 -1.24 4.00 3.90
CA LEU A 66 -2.61 3.66 3.52
C LEU A 66 -3.63 4.32 4.44
N VAL A 67 -3.30 4.48 5.73
CA VAL A 67 -4.21 5.08 6.71
C VAL A 67 -4.16 6.60 6.68
N THR A 68 -2.96 7.17 6.63
CA THR A 68 -2.76 8.61 6.81
C THR A 68 -2.47 9.37 5.52
N GLY A 69 -2.03 8.68 4.47
CA GLY A 69 -1.60 9.31 3.24
C GLY A 69 -0.21 9.93 3.33
N LYS A 70 0.52 9.68 4.43
CA LYS A 70 1.86 10.20 4.63
C LYS A 70 2.85 9.07 4.72
N GLU A 71 4.00 9.24 4.07
CA GLU A 71 5.10 8.30 4.21
C GLU A 71 5.74 8.48 5.58
N THR A 72 6.21 7.37 6.16
CA THR A 72 6.99 7.45 7.40
C THR A 72 8.34 8.08 7.10
N ASP A 73 8.93 8.75 8.08
CA ASP A 73 10.25 9.34 7.94
C ASP A 73 11.29 8.31 7.51
N SER A 74 11.25 7.13 8.09
CA SER A 74 12.19 6.05 7.73
C SER A 74 12.00 5.57 6.29
N THR A 75 10.75 5.54 5.79
CA THR A 75 10.47 5.17 4.40
C THR A 75 11.01 6.23 3.45
N ALA A 76 10.81 7.51 3.79
CA ALA A 76 11.32 8.63 2.99
C ALA A 76 12.85 8.61 2.94
N GLU A 77 13.51 8.37 4.08
CA GLU A 77 14.96 8.28 4.14
C GLU A 77 15.49 7.14 3.27
N LEU A 78 14.86 5.97 3.33
CA LEU A 78 15.27 4.82 2.52
C LEU A 78 15.10 5.11 1.03
N SER A 79 14.01 5.77 0.64
CA SER A 79 13.78 6.14 -0.75
C SER A 79 14.85 7.10 -1.25
N GLU A 80 15.21 8.11 -0.45
CA GLU A 80 16.25 9.06 -0.81
C GLU A 80 17.61 8.39 -0.91
N LEU A 81 17.95 7.50 0.02
CA LEU A 81 19.21 6.77 -0.01
C LEU A 81 19.31 5.89 -1.25
N LYS A 82 18.26 5.18 -1.60
CA LYS A 82 18.23 4.37 -2.80
C LYS A 82 18.45 5.23 -4.05
N LYS A 83 17.78 6.37 -4.10
CA LYS A 83 17.90 7.29 -5.23
C LYS A 83 19.32 7.82 -5.35
N LYS A 84 19.95 8.21 -4.25
CA LYS A 84 21.32 8.70 -4.24
C LYS A 84 22.32 7.64 -4.65
N VAL A 85 22.11 6.41 -4.20
CA VAL A 85 22.98 5.29 -4.60
C VAL A 85 22.89 5.04 -6.10
N LEU A 86 21.68 5.07 -6.66
CA LEU A 86 21.49 4.90 -8.09
C LEU A 86 22.15 6.02 -8.90
N GLU A 87 22.02 7.28 -8.44
CA GLU A 87 22.65 8.41 -9.10
C GLU A 87 24.16 8.29 -9.06
N PHE A 88 24.71 7.90 -7.92
CA PHE A 88 26.14 7.72 -7.76
C PHE A 88 26.66 6.62 -8.68
N ALA A 89 25.96 5.49 -8.75
CA ALA A 89 26.34 4.39 -9.62
C ALA A 89 26.32 4.80 -11.09
N GLN A 90 25.34 5.62 -11.48
CA GLN A 90 25.25 6.11 -12.86
C GLN A 90 26.35 7.12 -13.18
N SER A 91 26.79 7.91 -12.22
CA SER A 91 27.80 8.94 -12.45
C SER A 91 29.23 8.38 -12.56
N ILE A 92 29.46 7.14 -12.14
CA ILE A 92 30.77 6.51 -12.19
C ILE A 92 31.07 5.89 -13.56
N GLN A 93 30.06 5.69 -14.37
CA GLN A 93 30.24 5.08 -15.69
C GLN A 93 30.79 6.06 -16.71
#